data_02f07cf9f14c1155ddba96b64069e86e
#
_entry.id   02f07cf9f14c1155ddba96b64069e86e
#
_cell.length_a   1.000
_cell.length_b   1.000
_cell.length_c   1.000
_cell.angle_alpha   90.00
_cell.angle_beta   90.00
_cell.angle_gamma   90.00
#
_symmetry.space_group_name_H-M   'P 1'
#
loop_
_entity.id
_entity.type
_entity.pdbx_description
1 polymer ?
#
loop_
_entity_poly.entity_id
_entity_poly.type
_entity_poly.pdbx_seq_one_letter_code
_entity_poly.pdbx_strand_id
1 'polypeptide(L)'
;MKRTVGIYGGFFNPFHLGHLHVIQSSLEHLQLRKLITLPTFHNPLKENINSLYAHDQIKQLRSEISLPKVKISDFEFRHQTKCTADVLKKIQSRCSLDQFYLIVGLDQLGQFHRWAEYQWIIQNISICVIYRPRYDENIENTQIHKEFPHLFMSDLTKFINNSTPCLHILNLPGVDLSSSELRDS
;
A
#
# COMPACT_ATOMS: atom_id res chain seq x y z
N MET A 1 -9.51 10.73 -19.75
CA MET A 1 -9.39 9.53 -18.87
C MET A 1 -8.65 9.92 -17.61
N LYS A 2 -9.16 9.56 -16.43
CA LYS A 2 -8.44 9.70 -15.16
C LYS A 2 -7.17 8.83 -15.21
N ARG A 3 -6.07 9.35 -14.68
CA ARG A 3 -4.82 8.59 -14.58
C ARG A 3 -4.86 7.75 -13.32
N THR A 4 -4.70 6.44 -13.45
CA THR A 4 -4.69 5.50 -12.33
C THR A 4 -3.30 5.41 -11.71
N VAL A 5 -3.19 5.67 -10.42
CA VAL A 5 -1.91 5.68 -9.68
C VAL A 5 -2.04 4.79 -8.44
N GLY A 6 -1.22 3.75 -8.36
CA GLY A 6 -1.07 2.94 -7.16
C GLY A 6 -0.11 3.61 -6.16
N ILE A 7 -0.41 3.51 -4.88
CA ILE A 7 0.45 3.93 -3.78
C ILE A 7 0.67 2.71 -2.89
N TYR A 8 1.91 2.25 -2.79
CA TYR A 8 2.30 1.10 -1.98
C TYR A 8 3.31 1.53 -0.92
N GLY A 9 2.86 1.63 0.31
CA GLY A 9 3.68 1.95 1.47
C GLY A 9 4.19 0.69 2.15
N GLY A 10 5.40 0.74 2.70
CA GLY A 10 5.95 -0.37 3.45
C GLY A 10 7.33 -0.08 4.02
N PHE A 11 7.75 -0.91 4.96
CA PHE A 11 9.07 -0.78 5.59
C PHE A 11 10.20 -1.25 4.67
N PHE A 12 9.92 -2.21 3.75
CA PHE A 12 10.83 -2.75 2.74
C PHE A 12 12.25 -3.08 3.24
N ASN A 13 12.38 -3.55 4.45
CA ASN A 13 13.67 -3.90 5.04
C ASN A 13 13.65 -5.29 5.68
N PRO A 14 14.25 -6.29 4.97
CA PRO A 14 14.71 -6.21 3.58
C PRO A 14 13.55 -6.17 2.56
N PHE A 15 13.84 -5.70 1.36
CA PHE A 15 12.97 -5.92 0.20
C PHE A 15 13.05 -7.40 -0.20
N HIS A 16 11.94 -8.01 -0.57
CA HIS A 16 11.88 -9.44 -0.89
C HIS A 16 10.83 -9.74 -1.97
N LEU A 17 10.81 -10.98 -2.45
CA LEU A 17 9.91 -11.42 -3.52
C LEU A 17 8.43 -11.17 -3.21
N GLY A 18 8.01 -11.22 -1.95
CA GLY A 18 6.65 -10.88 -1.55
C GLY A 18 6.28 -9.41 -1.84
N HIS A 19 7.21 -8.48 -1.65
CA HIS A 19 7.01 -7.08 -2.05
C HIS A 19 6.95 -6.92 -3.57
N LEU A 20 7.85 -7.62 -4.28
CA LEU A 20 7.88 -7.60 -5.75
C LEU A 20 6.59 -8.17 -6.33
N HIS A 21 6.07 -9.26 -5.76
CA HIS A 21 4.79 -9.86 -6.14
C HIS A 21 3.63 -8.85 -5.99
N VAL A 22 3.54 -8.14 -4.86
CA VAL A 22 2.52 -7.09 -4.65
C VAL A 22 2.62 -6.01 -5.74
N ILE A 23 3.83 -5.56 -6.05
CA ILE A 23 4.07 -4.54 -7.09
C ILE A 23 3.61 -5.03 -8.46
N GLN A 24 4.05 -6.21 -8.89
CA GLN A 24 3.73 -6.78 -10.19
C GLN A 24 2.24 -7.05 -10.33
N SER A 25 1.63 -7.71 -9.34
CA SER A 25 0.20 -8.00 -9.33
C SER A 25 -0.65 -6.73 -9.40
N SER A 26 -0.24 -5.69 -8.69
CA SER A 26 -0.96 -4.40 -8.73
C SER A 26 -0.88 -3.74 -10.10
N LEU A 27 0.30 -3.75 -10.74
CA LEU A 27 0.48 -3.19 -12.10
C LEU A 27 -0.34 -3.92 -13.15
N GLU A 28 -0.43 -5.24 -13.03
CA GLU A 28 -1.12 -6.11 -13.97
C GLU A 28 -2.64 -5.99 -13.84
N HIS A 29 -3.16 -6.13 -12.62
CA HIS A 29 -4.60 -6.27 -12.40
C HIS A 29 -5.34 -4.94 -12.23
N LEU A 30 -4.70 -3.90 -11.69
CA LEU A 30 -5.34 -2.60 -11.48
C LEU A 30 -5.17 -1.63 -12.67
N GLN A 31 -4.60 -2.08 -13.77
CA GLN A 31 -4.36 -1.24 -14.97
C GLN A 31 -3.66 0.09 -14.62
N LEU A 32 -2.71 0.04 -13.71
CA LEU A 32 -2.03 1.24 -13.24
C LEU A 32 -1.18 1.87 -14.34
N ARG A 33 -1.31 3.19 -14.50
CA ARG A 33 -0.37 3.98 -15.28
C ARG A 33 0.98 4.06 -14.57
N LYS A 34 0.97 4.13 -13.23
CA LYS A 34 2.15 4.26 -12.40
C LYS A 34 1.88 3.69 -11.00
N LEU A 35 2.89 3.09 -10.42
CA LEU A 35 2.92 2.71 -9.02
C LEU A 35 4.00 3.49 -8.29
N ILE A 36 3.64 4.15 -7.21
CA ILE A 36 4.56 4.87 -6.33
C ILE A 36 4.78 4.01 -5.10
N THR A 37 6.02 3.55 -4.93
CA THR A 37 6.44 2.85 -3.72
C THR A 37 6.95 3.87 -2.72
N LEU A 38 6.39 3.87 -1.52
CA LEU A 38 6.69 4.78 -0.42
C LEU A 38 7.37 4.02 0.71
N PRO A 39 8.70 4.02 0.80
CA PRO A 39 9.38 3.51 1.98
C PRO A 39 8.97 4.31 3.22
N THR A 40 8.51 3.61 4.24
CA THR A 40 8.04 4.21 5.50
C THR A 40 9.20 4.29 6.48
N PHE A 41 9.52 5.51 6.94
CA PHE A 41 10.62 5.79 7.85
C PHE A 41 10.14 6.01 9.29
N HIS A 42 8.88 6.34 9.48
CA HIS A 42 8.22 6.44 10.76
C HIS A 42 7.08 5.43 10.83
N ASN A 43 7.36 4.29 11.42
CA ASN A 43 6.28 3.42 11.87
C ASN A 43 6.06 3.73 13.35
N PRO A 44 4.92 4.33 13.76
CA PRO A 44 4.65 4.62 15.17
C PRO A 44 4.59 3.35 16.04
N LEU A 45 4.55 2.18 15.41
CA LEU A 45 4.59 0.87 16.06
C LEU A 45 6.00 0.26 16.11
N LYS A 46 7.03 0.95 15.57
CA LYS A 46 8.44 0.53 15.55
C LYS A 46 9.35 1.70 15.87
N GLU A 47 10.53 1.43 16.42
CA GLU A 47 11.51 2.43 16.82
C GLU A 47 11.96 3.36 15.66
N ASN A 48 12.33 4.59 15.98
CA ASN A 48 12.75 5.63 15.05
C ASN A 48 13.96 5.19 14.21
N ILE A 49 13.84 5.31 12.88
CA ILE A 49 14.91 5.00 11.94
C ILE A 49 15.75 6.27 11.69
N ASN A 50 17.07 6.13 11.75
CA ASN A 50 18.02 7.21 11.46
C ASN A 50 17.92 7.67 9.99
N SER A 51 18.08 8.96 9.73
CA SER A 51 17.98 9.59 8.40
C SER A 51 18.98 9.03 7.35
N LEU A 52 20.19 8.63 7.78
CA LEU A 52 21.18 7.99 6.91
C LEU A 52 20.66 6.65 6.40
N TYR A 53 20.03 5.89 7.26
CA TYR A 53 19.43 4.61 6.93
C TYR A 53 18.30 4.75 5.88
N ALA A 54 17.51 5.82 5.96
CA ALA A 54 16.45 6.11 5.00
C ALA A 54 17.00 6.34 3.58
N HIS A 55 18.09 7.08 3.45
CA HIS A 55 18.75 7.32 2.16
C HIS A 55 19.30 6.05 1.52
N ASP A 56 19.96 5.22 2.31
CA ASP A 56 20.54 3.96 1.84
C ASP A 56 19.44 2.99 1.41
N GLN A 57 18.35 2.91 2.16
CA GLN A 57 17.20 2.09 1.81
C GLN A 57 16.55 2.54 0.49
N ILE A 58 16.37 3.83 0.27
CA ILE A 58 15.83 4.35 -1.01
C ILE A 58 16.76 3.98 -2.17
N LYS A 59 18.07 4.13 -1.99
CA LYS A 59 19.07 3.79 -2.99
C LYS A 59 19.06 2.31 -3.32
N GLN A 60 18.99 1.47 -2.31
CA GLN A 60 18.88 0.03 -2.45
C GLN A 60 17.61 -0.36 -3.21
N LEU A 61 16.44 0.14 -2.80
CA LEU A 61 15.18 -0.14 -3.49
C LEU A 61 15.20 0.29 -4.96
N ARG A 62 15.84 1.42 -5.28
CA ARG A 62 15.99 1.87 -6.67
C ARG A 62 16.89 0.96 -7.50
N SER A 63 17.86 0.27 -6.89
CA SER A 63 18.68 -0.72 -7.58
C SER A 63 17.99 -2.07 -7.76
N GLU A 64 17.11 -2.44 -6.82
CA GLU A 64 16.40 -3.73 -6.83
C GLU A 64 15.13 -3.71 -7.69
N ILE A 65 14.46 -2.54 -7.79
CA ILE A 65 13.19 -2.41 -8.51
C ILE A 65 13.41 -1.63 -9.81
N SER A 66 13.66 -2.35 -10.89
CA SER A 66 13.84 -1.78 -12.24
C SER A 66 12.62 -2.05 -13.11
N LEU A 67 11.47 -1.50 -12.73
CA LEU A 67 10.21 -1.64 -13.48
C LEU A 67 9.77 -0.27 -14.03
N PRO A 68 9.49 -0.12 -15.34
CA PRO A 68 9.25 1.19 -15.98
C PRO A 68 8.12 2.01 -15.37
N LYS A 69 7.10 1.33 -14.82
CA LYS A 69 5.94 2.00 -14.21
C LYS A 69 6.08 2.23 -12.70
N VAL A 70 7.19 1.80 -12.09
CA VAL A 70 7.41 1.93 -10.64
C VAL A 70 8.31 3.10 -10.34
N LYS A 71 7.91 3.91 -9.37
CA LYS A 71 8.73 5.01 -8.84
C LYS A 71 8.91 4.85 -7.34
N ILE A 72 10.15 4.72 -6.91
CA ILE A 72 10.51 4.79 -5.49
C ILE A 72 10.54 6.26 -5.08
N SER A 73 9.71 6.63 -4.13
CA SER A 73 9.54 8.01 -3.68
C SER A 73 10.10 8.22 -2.29
N ASP A 74 10.83 9.29 -2.12
CA ASP A 74 11.34 9.81 -0.86
C ASP A 74 10.37 10.84 -0.23
N PHE A 75 9.11 10.79 -0.61
CA PHE A 75 8.10 11.80 -0.24
C PHE A 75 7.91 11.92 1.26
N GLU A 76 7.79 10.80 1.97
CA GLU A 76 7.62 10.79 3.44
C GLU A 76 8.82 11.47 4.12
N PHE A 77 10.03 11.14 3.69
CA PHE A 77 11.26 11.70 4.21
C PHE A 77 11.33 13.23 3.97
N ARG A 78 11.13 13.66 2.72
CA ARG A 78 11.23 15.10 2.36
C ARG A 78 10.16 15.97 3.00
N HIS A 79 8.97 15.42 3.25
CA HIS A 79 7.85 16.18 3.79
C HIS A 79 7.60 15.91 5.27
N GLN A 80 8.45 15.08 5.90
CA GLN A 80 8.34 14.70 7.32
C GLN A 80 6.90 14.35 7.72
N THR A 81 6.23 13.56 6.87
CA THR A 81 4.86 13.11 7.13
C THR A 81 4.86 12.10 8.26
N LYS A 82 3.88 12.20 9.15
CA LYS A 82 3.80 11.37 10.37
C LYS A 82 3.04 10.06 10.15
N CYS A 83 2.17 10.03 9.13
CA CYS A 83 1.32 8.89 8.86
C CYS A 83 0.91 8.82 7.38
N THR A 84 0.37 7.68 6.97
CA THR A 84 -0.10 7.45 5.60
C THR A 84 -1.18 8.44 5.18
N ALA A 85 -2.09 8.81 6.07
CA ALA A 85 -3.13 9.80 5.78
C ALA A 85 -2.55 11.16 5.35
N ASP A 86 -1.49 11.64 6.03
CA ASP A 86 -0.81 12.90 5.67
C ASP A 86 -0.23 12.84 4.26
N VAL A 87 0.37 11.70 3.90
CA VAL A 87 0.92 11.48 2.55
C VAL A 87 -0.19 11.53 1.52
N LEU A 88 -1.27 10.78 1.74
CA LEU A 88 -2.39 10.69 0.81
C LEU A 88 -3.09 12.05 0.61
N LYS A 89 -3.32 12.80 1.68
CA LYS A 89 -3.88 14.17 1.63
C LYS A 89 -3.01 15.09 0.79
N LYS A 90 -1.69 15.09 1.02
CA LYS A 90 -0.74 15.91 0.25
C LYS A 90 -0.65 15.51 -1.22
N ILE A 91 -0.73 14.22 -1.54
CA ILE A 91 -0.72 13.75 -2.93
C ILE A 91 -2.04 14.12 -3.61
N GLN A 92 -3.17 13.87 -2.98
CA GLN A 92 -4.50 14.17 -3.53
C GLN A 92 -4.70 15.66 -3.82
N SER A 93 -4.23 16.54 -2.93
CA SER A 93 -4.31 17.99 -3.14
C SER A 93 -3.51 18.49 -4.33
N ARG A 94 -2.44 17.78 -4.73
CA ARG A 94 -1.57 18.15 -5.85
C ARG A 94 -1.99 17.53 -7.19
N CYS A 95 -2.77 16.47 -7.16
CA CYS A 95 -3.11 15.66 -8.32
C CYS A 95 -4.60 15.32 -8.34
N SER A 96 -5.47 16.33 -8.32
CA SER A 96 -6.93 16.20 -8.24
C SER A 96 -7.58 15.42 -9.39
N LEU A 97 -6.88 15.29 -10.53
CA LEU A 97 -7.38 14.57 -11.71
C LEU A 97 -7.01 13.08 -11.70
N ASP A 98 -6.18 12.64 -10.78
CA ASP A 98 -5.74 11.24 -10.70
C ASP A 98 -6.68 10.41 -9.81
N GLN A 99 -6.85 9.15 -10.16
CA GLN A 99 -7.49 8.16 -9.31
C GLN A 99 -6.41 7.38 -8.56
N PHE A 100 -6.48 7.42 -7.24
CA PHE A 100 -5.50 6.77 -6.39
C PHE A 100 -6.03 5.46 -5.83
N TYR A 101 -5.16 4.45 -5.81
CA TYR A 101 -5.37 3.19 -5.10
C TYR A 101 -4.29 3.05 -4.03
N LEU A 102 -4.70 2.95 -2.78
CA LEU A 102 -3.81 2.50 -1.71
C LEU A 102 -3.69 0.98 -1.78
N ILE A 103 -2.48 0.49 -1.91
CA ILE A 103 -2.19 -0.94 -2.00
C ILE A 103 -1.64 -1.40 -0.66
N VAL A 104 -2.25 -2.41 -0.08
CA VAL A 104 -1.86 -2.99 1.21
C VAL A 104 -1.85 -4.52 1.14
N GLY A 105 -1.03 -5.17 1.94
CA GLY A 105 -1.12 -6.61 2.14
C GLY A 105 -2.29 -6.98 3.07
N LEU A 106 -2.78 -8.19 2.98
CA LEU A 106 -3.86 -8.67 3.85
C LEU A 106 -3.49 -8.59 5.34
N ASP A 107 -2.21 -8.81 5.68
CA ASP A 107 -1.65 -8.65 7.02
C ASP A 107 -1.86 -7.24 7.62
N GLN A 108 -2.01 -6.23 6.75
CA GLN A 108 -2.25 -4.85 7.18
C GLN A 108 -3.74 -4.57 7.39
N LEU A 109 -4.63 -5.30 6.71
CA LEU A 109 -6.08 -5.07 6.83
C LEU A 109 -6.58 -5.28 8.26
N GLY A 110 -6.14 -6.35 8.93
CA GLY A 110 -6.52 -6.62 10.32
C GLY A 110 -6.10 -5.53 11.30
N GLN A 111 -4.99 -4.85 11.01
CA GLN A 111 -4.46 -3.76 11.84
C GLN A 111 -4.81 -2.36 11.31
N PHE A 112 -5.49 -2.26 10.19
CA PHE A 112 -5.75 -0.98 9.50
C PHE A 112 -6.49 0.02 10.38
N HIS A 113 -7.41 -0.45 11.23
CA HIS A 113 -8.14 0.38 12.21
C HIS A 113 -7.23 1.07 13.24
N ARG A 114 -5.97 0.63 13.37
CA ARG A 114 -4.94 1.25 14.24
C ARG A 114 -4.14 2.35 13.53
N TRP A 115 -4.31 2.49 12.21
CA TRP A 115 -3.62 3.53 11.46
C TRP A 115 -4.21 4.90 11.80
N ALA A 116 -3.34 5.90 11.91
CA ALA A 116 -3.80 7.26 12.15
C ALA A 116 -4.73 7.72 11.03
N GLU A 117 -5.90 8.22 11.40
CA GLU A 117 -6.93 8.70 10.50
C GLU A 117 -7.41 7.63 9.46
N TYR A 118 -7.44 6.36 9.84
CA TYR A 118 -7.87 5.27 8.94
C TYR A 118 -9.28 5.50 8.36
N GLN A 119 -10.18 6.09 9.13
CA GLN A 119 -11.54 6.43 8.66
C GLN A 119 -11.49 7.42 7.50
N TRP A 120 -10.62 8.44 7.60
CA TRP A 120 -10.43 9.36 6.49
C TRP A 120 -9.87 8.63 5.25
N ILE A 121 -8.90 7.75 5.43
CA ILE A 121 -8.32 6.99 4.31
C ILE A 121 -9.40 6.19 3.59
N ILE A 122 -10.17 5.40 4.33
CA ILE A 122 -11.17 4.49 3.73
C ILE A 122 -12.34 5.22 3.06
N GLN A 123 -12.65 6.43 3.52
CA GLN A 123 -13.69 7.29 2.95
C GLN A 123 -13.23 8.13 1.74
N ASN A 124 -11.93 8.26 1.52
CA ASN A 124 -11.39 9.16 0.48
C ASN A 124 -10.52 8.46 -0.57
N ILE A 125 -10.01 7.27 -0.29
CA ILE A 125 -9.09 6.55 -1.16
C ILE A 125 -9.58 5.12 -1.37
N SER A 126 -9.62 4.68 -2.62
CA SER A 126 -9.89 3.26 -2.91
C SER A 126 -8.73 2.38 -2.45
N ILE A 127 -9.03 1.26 -1.80
CA ILE A 127 -8.03 0.37 -1.21
C ILE A 127 -8.04 -0.97 -1.95
N CYS A 128 -6.90 -1.37 -2.48
CA CYS A 128 -6.69 -2.72 -3.01
C CYS A 128 -5.87 -3.53 -2.00
N VAL A 129 -6.47 -4.57 -1.47
CA VAL A 129 -5.81 -5.51 -0.55
C VAL A 129 -5.29 -6.70 -1.35
N ILE A 130 -3.99 -6.95 -1.26
CA ILE A 130 -3.37 -8.11 -1.92
C ILE A 130 -3.32 -9.27 -0.93
N TYR A 131 -3.94 -10.39 -1.33
CA TYR A 131 -3.91 -11.62 -0.55
C TYR A 131 -2.48 -12.16 -0.39
N ARG A 132 -2.20 -12.70 0.80
CA ARG A 132 -0.96 -13.43 1.10
C ARG A 132 -1.29 -14.78 1.73
N PRO A 133 -0.74 -15.90 1.24
CA PRO A 133 -1.19 -17.26 1.59
C PRO A 133 -1.14 -17.62 3.09
N ARG A 134 -0.27 -17.04 3.88
CA ARG A 134 -0.14 -17.37 5.32
C ARG A 134 -1.05 -16.57 6.24
N TYR A 135 -1.76 -15.60 5.71
CA TYR A 135 -2.69 -14.79 6.50
C TYR A 135 -4.11 -15.27 6.24
N ASP A 136 -4.55 -16.22 7.05
CA ASP A 136 -5.94 -16.71 7.04
C ASP A 136 -6.81 -15.83 7.95
N GLU A 137 -6.77 -14.53 7.69
CA GLU A 137 -7.64 -13.59 8.39
C GLU A 137 -9.04 -13.68 7.82
N ASN A 138 -9.99 -14.08 8.65
CA ASN A 138 -11.41 -13.94 8.28
C ASN A 138 -11.73 -12.45 8.17
N ILE A 139 -11.84 -11.97 6.93
CA ILE A 139 -12.06 -10.58 6.59
C ILE A 139 -13.29 -10.02 7.28
N GLU A 140 -14.36 -10.82 7.40
CA GLU A 140 -15.61 -10.44 8.08
C GLU A 140 -15.40 -10.10 9.56
N ASN A 141 -14.37 -10.66 10.18
CA ASN A 141 -14.02 -10.38 11.57
C ASN A 141 -13.18 -9.11 11.75
N THR A 142 -12.65 -8.53 10.68
CA THR A 142 -11.86 -7.30 10.77
C THR A 142 -12.73 -6.12 11.20
N GLN A 143 -12.14 -5.19 11.94
CA GLN A 143 -12.83 -3.96 12.38
C GLN A 143 -13.33 -3.14 11.16
N ILE A 144 -12.52 -3.10 10.10
CA ILE A 144 -12.88 -2.39 8.86
C ILE A 144 -14.13 -2.97 8.22
N HIS A 145 -14.25 -4.30 8.14
CA HIS A 145 -15.44 -4.92 7.56
C HIS A 145 -16.68 -4.66 8.42
N LYS A 146 -16.55 -4.69 9.73
CA LYS A 146 -17.66 -4.42 10.66
C LYS A 146 -18.16 -2.97 10.56
N GLU A 147 -17.26 -2.01 10.40
CA GLU A 147 -17.62 -0.58 10.32
C GLU A 147 -18.06 -0.15 8.92
N PHE A 148 -17.46 -0.72 7.87
CA PHE A 148 -17.64 -0.28 6.48
C PHE A 148 -17.95 -1.45 5.53
N PRO A 149 -18.90 -2.37 5.83
CA PRO A 149 -19.17 -3.54 4.99
C PRO A 149 -19.59 -3.17 3.57
N HIS A 150 -20.25 -2.02 3.41
CA HIS A 150 -20.75 -1.52 2.13
C HIS A 150 -19.65 -1.06 1.16
N LEU A 151 -18.43 -0.85 1.64
CA LEU A 151 -17.29 -0.45 0.80
C LEU A 151 -16.62 -1.66 0.14
N PHE A 152 -16.86 -2.86 0.62
CA PHE A 152 -16.23 -4.06 0.06
C PHE A 152 -16.88 -4.43 -1.28
N MET A 153 -16.05 -4.49 -2.31
CA MET A 153 -16.45 -4.79 -3.67
C MET A 153 -15.77 -6.07 -4.16
N SER A 154 -16.54 -7.08 -4.50
CA SER A 154 -16.02 -8.38 -4.94
C SER A 154 -15.59 -8.38 -6.41
N ASP A 155 -16.19 -7.55 -7.25
CA ASP A 155 -15.90 -7.48 -8.69
C ASP A 155 -14.78 -6.48 -8.96
N LEU A 156 -13.65 -6.97 -9.47
CA LEU A 156 -12.48 -6.17 -9.80
C LEU A 156 -12.76 -5.13 -10.90
N THR A 157 -13.57 -5.49 -11.90
CA THR A 157 -13.90 -4.57 -13.01
C THR A 157 -14.72 -3.39 -12.49
N LYS A 158 -15.68 -3.66 -11.62
CA LYS A 158 -16.43 -2.60 -10.95
C LYS A 158 -15.57 -1.77 -10.04
N PHE A 159 -14.64 -2.38 -9.29
CA PHE A 159 -13.68 -1.68 -8.44
C PHE A 159 -12.83 -0.67 -9.23
N ILE A 160 -12.24 -1.10 -10.36
CA ILE A 160 -11.39 -0.25 -11.19
C ILE A 160 -12.18 0.92 -11.81
N ASN A 161 -13.44 0.67 -12.19
CA ASN A 161 -14.28 1.68 -12.84
C ASN A 161 -15.06 2.55 -11.83
N ASN A 162 -14.98 2.26 -10.53
CA ASN A 162 -15.68 3.03 -9.52
C ASN A 162 -15.06 4.41 -9.32
N SER A 163 -15.90 5.44 -9.21
CA SER A 163 -15.46 6.81 -8.95
C SER A 163 -15.46 7.19 -7.47
N THR A 164 -16.13 6.39 -6.65
CA THR A 164 -16.19 6.57 -5.18
C THR A 164 -15.22 5.63 -4.49
N PRO A 165 -14.70 6.00 -3.31
CA PRO A 165 -13.83 5.12 -2.54
C PRO A 165 -14.49 3.78 -2.23
N CYS A 166 -13.74 2.70 -2.44
CA CYS A 166 -14.18 1.34 -2.18
C CYS A 166 -12.97 0.45 -1.87
N LEU A 167 -13.21 -0.76 -1.37
CA LEU A 167 -12.18 -1.73 -1.02
C LEU A 167 -12.38 -3.01 -1.84
N HIS A 168 -11.31 -3.51 -2.43
CA HIS A 168 -11.30 -4.78 -3.14
C HIS A 168 -10.17 -5.66 -2.64
N ILE A 169 -10.46 -6.96 -2.49
CA ILE A 169 -9.46 -7.96 -2.11
C ILE A 169 -9.09 -8.73 -3.35
N LEU A 170 -7.87 -8.52 -3.80
CA LEU A 170 -7.31 -9.22 -4.94
C LEU A 170 -6.71 -10.55 -4.47
N ASN A 171 -7.46 -11.62 -4.70
CA ASN A 171 -7.04 -12.98 -4.35
C ASN A 171 -6.23 -13.60 -5.49
N LEU A 172 -4.91 -13.62 -5.32
CA LEU A 172 -3.96 -14.18 -6.26
C LEU A 172 -3.09 -15.24 -5.59
N PRO A 173 -2.57 -16.22 -6.36
CA PRO A 173 -1.53 -17.12 -5.85
C PRO A 173 -0.35 -16.28 -5.36
N GLY A 174 -0.11 -16.28 -4.06
CA GLY A 174 0.88 -15.41 -3.44
C GLY A 174 2.26 -16.05 -3.31
N VAL A 175 3.28 -15.22 -3.12
CA VAL A 175 4.62 -15.62 -2.71
C VAL A 175 4.71 -15.57 -1.19
N ASP A 176 5.08 -16.69 -0.60
CA ASP A 176 5.10 -16.92 0.83
C ASP A 176 6.42 -16.44 1.46
N LEU A 177 6.58 -15.11 1.56
CA LEU A 177 7.74 -14.49 2.21
C LEU A 177 7.34 -13.22 2.98
N SER A 178 7.87 -13.06 4.18
CA SER A 178 7.74 -11.82 4.97
C SER A 178 9.10 -11.23 5.33
N SER A 179 9.17 -9.90 5.49
CA SER A 179 10.40 -9.22 5.91
C SER A 179 10.83 -9.61 7.33
N SER A 180 9.92 -10.08 8.17
CA SER A 180 10.24 -10.53 9.53
C SER A 180 11.04 -11.83 9.50
N GLU A 181 10.62 -12.81 8.70
CA GLU A 181 11.30 -14.10 8.58
C GLU A 181 12.72 -13.97 8.01
N LEU A 182 12.94 -13.01 7.12
CA LEU A 182 14.26 -12.76 6.54
C LEU A 182 15.22 -12.00 7.47
N ARG A 183 14.70 -11.36 8.54
CA ARG A 183 15.54 -10.70 9.56
C ARG A 183 16.00 -11.65 10.64
N ASP A 184 15.24 -12.71 10.87
CA ASP A 184 15.48 -13.70 11.92
C ASP A 184 16.34 -14.89 11.43
N SER A 185 16.71 -14.90 10.12
CA SER A 185 17.57 -15.89 9.47
C SER A 185 18.97 -15.30 9.23
#